data_e8fb36d595e2855f5305d8fc4384b437
#
_entry.id   e8fb36d595e2855f5305d8fc4384b437
#
_cell.length_a   1.000
_cell.length_b   1.000
_cell.length_c   1.000
_cell.angle_alpha   90.00
_cell.angle_beta   90.00
_cell.angle_gamma   90.00
#
_symmetry.space_group_name_H-M   'P 1'
#
loop_
_entity.id
_entity.type
_entity.pdbx_description
1 polymer ?
#
loop_
_entity_poly.entity_id
_entity_poly.type
_entity_poly.pdbx_seq_one_letter_code
_entity_poly.pdbx_strand_id
1 'polypeptide(L)'
;TDTNMAKSGINKAALKKLNCKVECFVDIEEVAEIAKERGITRSMAAVEKAVGDGVEFFVFGNAPTALLKLKEFIESGKSNCKFIIGAPIGFVGAAESKEEIEKLKDIDMMTVRGRKGGSAVAAAIVNALMYMLVER
;
A
#
# COMPACT_ATOMS: atom_id res chain seq x y z
N THR A 1 0.60 0.60 -4.87
CA THR A 1 0.77 1.79 -4.00
C THR A 1 -0.54 2.56 -3.88
N ASP A 2 -0.67 3.30 -2.79
CA ASP A 2 -1.83 4.17 -2.56
C ASP A 2 -1.72 5.55 -3.25
N THR A 3 -0.53 5.94 -3.71
CA THR A 3 -0.32 7.20 -4.40
C THR A 3 0.51 7.04 -5.68
N ASN A 4 0.28 7.93 -6.64
CA ASN A 4 1.10 7.99 -7.84
C ASN A 4 2.52 8.49 -7.55
N MET A 5 2.69 9.30 -6.51
CA MET A 5 4.02 9.76 -6.10
C MET A 5 4.87 8.58 -5.62
N ALA A 6 4.34 7.69 -4.80
CA ALA A 6 5.05 6.48 -4.39
C ALA A 6 5.40 5.59 -5.60
N LYS A 7 4.43 5.37 -6.49
CA LYS A 7 4.65 4.63 -7.74
C LYS A 7 5.79 5.23 -8.55
N SER A 8 5.80 6.54 -8.73
CA SER A 8 6.82 7.23 -9.51
C SER A 8 8.22 7.14 -8.89
N GLY A 9 8.30 7.05 -7.57
CA GLY A 9 9.57 6.96 -6.83
C GLY A 9 10.21 5.58 -6.85
N ILE A 10 9.47 4.55 -7.23
CA ILE A 10 9.99 3.18 -7.26
C ILE A 10 10.80 2.94 -8.53
N ASN A 11 11.99 2.38 -8.38
CA ASN A 11 12.94 2.14 -9.48
C ASN A 11 12.40 1.09 -10.46
N LYS A 12 12.10 1.54 -11.68
CA LYS A 12 11.50 0.68 -12.70
C LYS A 12 12.46 -0.36 -13.28
N ALA A 13 13.76 -0.02 -13.32
CA ALA A 13 14.76 -0.97 -13.80
C ALA A 13 14.91 -2.15 -12.82
N ALA A 14 14.90 -1.87 -11.51
CA ALA A 14 14.95 -2.91 -10.49
C ALA A 14 13.68 -3.78 -10.52
N LEU A 15 12.51 -3.17 -10.68
CA LEU A 15 11.25 -3.93 -10.85
C LEU A 15 11.33 -4.89 -12.03
N LYS A 16 11.84 -4.41 -13.16
CA LYS A 16 11.99 -5.25 -14.37
C LYS A 16 12.91 -6.45 -14.11
N LYS A 17 14.03 -6.22 -13.45
CA LYS A 17 14.97 -7.31 -13.10
C LYS A 17 14.34 -8.36 -12.20
N LEU A 18 13.41 -7.96 -11.34
CA LEU A 18 12.68 -8.85 -10.43
C LEU A 18 11.41 -9.42 -11.05
N ASN A 19 11.13 -9.09 -12.31
CA ASN A 19 9.90 -9.47 -13.00
C ASN A 19 8.64 -9.01 -12.24
N CYS A 20 8.70 -7.82 -11.68
CA CYS A 20 7.61 -7.19 -10.94
C CYS A 20 7.15 -5.93 -11.65
N LYS A 21 5.92 -5.52 -11.35
CA LYS A 21 5.39 -4.25 -11.81
C LYS A 21 4.70 -3.54 -10.65
N VAL A 22 4.62 -2.23 -10.72
CA VAL A 22 3.94 -1.40 -9.74
C VAL A 22 2.68 -0.80 -10.34
N GLU A 23 1.60 -0.84 -9.57
CA GLU A 23 0.30 -0.27 -9.94
C GLU A 23 -0.16 0.72 -8.88
N CYS A 24 -0.91 1.73 -9.32
CA CYS A 24 -1.65 2.64 -8.45
C CYS A 24 -3.03 2.84 -9.08
N PHE A 25 -4.07 2.47 -8.35
CA PHE A 25 -5.44 2.47 -8.89
C PHE A 25 -6.26 3.70 -8.49
N VAL A 26 -5.68 4.63 -7.75
CA VAL A 26 -6.43 5.75 -7.15
C VAL A 26 -7.13 6.65 -8.18
N ASP A 27 -6.60 6.76 -9.40
CA ASP A 27 -7.11 7.65 -10.43
C ASP A 27 -7.90 6.94 -11.54
N ILE A 28 -8.06 5.63 -11.50
CA ILE A 28 -8.81 4.94 -12.55
C ILE A 28 -10.32 5.12 -12.34
N GLU A 29 -11.05 5.19 -13.47
CA GLU A 29 -12.48 5.47 -13.47
C GLU A 29 -13.29 4.45 -12.67
N GLU A 30 -12.99 3.17 -12.81
CA GLU A 30 -13.63 2.09 -12.06
C GLU A 30 -13.54 2.32 -10.55
N VAL A 31 -12.40 2.77 -10.05
CA VAL A 31 -12.18 3.06 -8.62
C VAL A 31 -13.00 4.28 -8.18
N ALA A 32 -13.07 5.31 -9.03
CA ALA A 32 -13.91 6.47 -8.74
C ALA A 32 -15.40 6.07 -8.64
N GLU A 33 -15.86 5.18 -9.49
CA GLU A 33 -17.22 4.66 -9.46
C GLU A 33 -17.50 3.84 -8.19
N ILE A 34 -16.59 2.95 -7.81
CA ILE A 34 -16.69 2.17 -6.57
C ILE A 34 -16.77 3.11 -5.36
N ALA A 35 -15.90 4.11 -5.31
CA ALA A 35 -15.88 5.08 -4.22
C ALA A 35 -17.22 5.81 -4.09
N LYS A 36 -17.80 6.24 -5.22
CA LYS A 36 -19.07 6.94 -5.25
C LYS A 36 -20.24 6.04 -4.81
N GLU A 37 -20.31 4.83 -5.34
CA GLU A 37 -21.38 3.89 -5.04
C GLU A 37 -21.39 3.45 -3.57
N ARG A 38 -20.22 3.27 -2.99
CA ARG A 38 -20.07 2.77 -1.62
C ARG A 38 -19.94 3.87 -0.57
N GLY A 39 -19.81 5.13 -0.99
CA GLY A 39 -19.59 6.25 -0.06
C GLY A 39 -18.27 6.16 0.69
N ILE A 40 -17.22 5.65 0.05
CA ILE A 40 -15.86 5.53 0.60
C ILE A 40 -14.88 6.41 -0.17
N THR A 41 -13.68 6.57 0.36
CA THR A 41 -12.63 7.33 -0.33
C THR A 41 -12.10 6.57 -1.55
N ARG A 42 -11.50 7.30 -2.51
CA ARG A 42 -10.83 6.67 -3.65
C ARG A 42 -9.70 5.73 -3.21
N SER A 43 -8.97 6.10 -2.17
CA SER A 43 -7.89 5.26 -1.64
C SER A 43 -8.41 3.94 -1.10
N MET A 44 -9.54 3.96 -0.40
CA MET A 44 -10.20 2.74 0.08
C MET A 44 -10.71 1.89 -1.08
N ALA A 45 -11.32 2.52 -2.08
CA ALA A 45 -11.82 1.83 -3.28
C ALA A 45 -10.67 1.23 -4.10
N ALA A 46 -9.52 1.90 -4.14
CA ALA A 46 -8.32 1.38 -4.80
C ALA A 46 -7.82 0.09 -4.13
N VAL A 47 -7.87 0.03 -2.80
CA VAL A 47 -7.55 -1.20 -2.06
C VAL A 47 -8.52 -2.32 -2.42
N GLU A 48 -9.80 -2.02 -2.50
CA GLU A 48 -10.82 -3.01 -2.88
C GLU A 48 -10.54 -3.59 -4.26
N LYS A 49 -10.20 -2.75 -5.22
CA LYS A 49 -9.82 -3.22 -6.55
C LYS A 49 -8.56 -4.07 -6.52
N ALA A 50 -7.53 -3.63 -5.82
CA ALA A 50 -6.27 -4.36 -5.70
C ALA A 50 -6.48 -5.74 -5.08
N VAL A 51 -7.29 -5.83 -4.03
CA VAL A 51 -7.65 -7.11 -3.41
C VAL A 51 -8.38 -8.00 -4.41
N GLY A 52 -9.32 -7.45 -5.16
CA GLY A 52 -10.05 -8.18 -6.21
C GLY A 52 -9.14 -8.70 -7.32
N ASP A 53 -8.07 -7.96 -7.65
CA ASP A 53 -7.08 -8.34 -8.65
C ASP A 53 -6.02 -9.32 -8.11
N GLY A 54 -6.09 -9.69 -6.84
CA GLY A 54 -5.17 -10.65 -6.24
C GLY A 54 -3.80 -10.09 -5.89
N VAL A 55 -3.67 -8.78 -5.71
CA VAL A 55 -2.40 -8.13 -5.35
C VAL A 55 -1.87 -8.70 -4.03
N GLU A 56 -0.57 -8.98 -4.00
CA GLU A 56 0.09 -9.61 -2.86
C GLU A 56 0.93 -8.62 -2.03
N PHE A 57 1.47 -7.56 -2.64
CA PHE A 57 2.33 -6.58 -1.99
C PHE A 57 1.68 -5.21 -2.03
N PHE A 58 1.48 -4.61 -0.87
CA PHE A 58 0.83 -3.31 -0.73
C PHE A 58 1.79 -2.29 -0.11
N VAL A 59 1.78 -1.08 -0.67
CA VAL A 59 2.66 0.01 -0.22
C VAL A 59 1.80 1.24 0.05
N PHE A 60 1.83 1.72 1.27
CA PHE A 60 1.05 2.89 1.70
C PHE A 60 1.98 4.03 2.13
N GLY A 61 1.84 5.16 1.46
CA GLY A 61 2.61 6.37 1.76
C GLY A 61 1.77 7.56 2.19
N ASN A 62 0.43 7.44 2.18
CA ASN A 62 -0.45 8.57 2.49
C ASN A 62 -1.70 8.19 3.29
N ALA A 63 -2.46 7.20 2.86
CA ALA A 63 -3.84 7.01 3.29
C ALA A 63 -4.01 6.01 4.44
N PRO A 64 -4.15 6.49 5.70
CA PRO A 64 -4.41 5.61 6.84
C PRO A 64 -5.69 4.80 6.70
N THR A 65 -6.74 5.38 6.13
CA THR A 65 -8.03 4.71 5.93
C THR A 65 -7.92 3.54 4.95
N ALA A 66 -7.09 3.69 3.91
CA ALA A 66 -6.83 2.62 2.96
C ALA A 66 -6.09 1.45 3.61
N LEU A 67 -5.13 1.76 4.47
CA LEU A 67 -4.38 0.74 5.21
C LEU A 67 -5.31 -0.08 6.12
N LEU A 68 -6.22 0.60 6.83
CA LEU A 68 -7.24 -0.06 7.66
C LEU A 68 -8.22 -0.88 6.82
N LYS A 69 -8.56 -0.42 5.62
CA LYS A 69 -9.41 -1.17 4.69
C LYS A 69 -8.76 -2.48 4.27
N LEU A 70 -7.47 -2.45 3.98
CA LEU A 70 -6.72 -3.67 3.68
C LEU A 70 -6.76 -4.64 4.87
N LYS A 71 -6.60 -4.14 6.08
CA LYS A 71 -6.69 -4.96 7.30
C LYS A 71 -8.03 -5.71 7.36
N GLU A 72 -9.14 -5.02 7.08
CA GLU A 72 -10.47 -5.64 7.07
C GLU A 72 -10.53 -6.80 6.07
N PHE A 73 -10.00 -6.63 4.86
CA PHE A 73 -9.97 -7.68 3.84
C PHE A 73 -9.10 -8.86 4.25
N ILE A 74 -7.96 -8.59 4.88
CA ILE A 74 -7.06 -9.65 5.38
C ILE A 74 -7.77 -10.47 6.45
N GLU A 75 -8.38 -9.81 7.43
CA GLU A 75 -9.08 -10.47 8.55
C GLU A 75 -10.30 -11.27 8.09
N SER A 76 -10.95 -10.84 7.02
CA SER A 76 -12.09 -11.56 6.44
C SER A 76 -11.70 -12.67 5.46
N GLY A 77 -10.40 -12.88 5.23
CA GLY A 77 -9.90 -13.93 4.34
C GLY A 77 -10.07 -13.64 2.85
N LYS A 78 -10.30 -12.39 2.47
CA LYS A 78 -10.56 -12.00 1.08
C LYS A 78 -9.31 -11.54 0.33
N SER A 79 -8.19 -11.33 1.03
CA SER A 79 -6.97 -10.77 0.45
C SER A 79 -5.90 -11.84 0.26
N ASN A 80 -5.13 -11.70 -0.82
CA ASN A 80 -3.92 -12.48 -1.07
C ASN A 80 -2.66 -11.76 -0.56
N CYS A 81 -2.81 -10.75 0.27
CA CYS A 81 -1.71 -9.95 0.78
C CYS A 81 -0.67 -10.79 1.51
N LYS A 82 0.60 -10.61 1.16
CA LYS A 82 1.75 -11.27 1.79
C LYS A 82 2.70 -10.31 2.44
N PHE A 83 2.74 -9.06 1.97
CA PHE A 83 3.68 -8.05 2.45
C PHE A 83 3.05 -6.66 2.42
N ILE A 84 3.28 -5.90 3.50
CA ILE A 84 2.79 -4.52 3.61
C ILE A 84 3.96 -3.60 3.95
N ILE A 85 4.07 -2.49 3.22
CA ILE A 85 4.86 -1.34 3.66
C ILE A 85 3.86 -0.29 4.13
N GLY A 86 3.85 -0.05 5.44
CA GLY A 86 2.92 0.88 6.09
C GLY A 86 3.63 2.15 6.53
N ALA A 87 3.62 3.16 5.65
CA ALA A 87 4.22 4.46 5.91
C ALA A 87 3.24 5.63 5.65
N PRO A 88 1.94 5.51 6.00
CA PRO A 88 1.04 6.65 5.89
C PRO A 88 1.51 7.78 6.79
N ILE A 89 1.21 9.01 6.40
CA ILE A 89 1.65 10.22 7.09
C ILE A 89 0.44 11.02 7.58
N GLY A 90 0.56 11.71 8.70
CA GLY A 90 -0.43 12.67 9.16
C GLY A 90 -0.68 12.63 10.65
N PHE A 91 -1.56 13.55 11.09
CA PHE A 91 -1.92 13.73 12.51
C PHE A 91 -3.15 12.91 12.91
N VAL A 92 -3.98 12.52 11.93
CA VAL A 92 -5.23 11.80 12.19
C VAL A 92 -5.17 10.42 11.54
N GLY A 93 -5.10 9.40 12.36
CA GLY A 93 -5.19 8.01 11.94
C GLY A 93 -3.89 7.37 11.46
N ALA A 94 -2.83 8.12 11.17
CA ALA A 94 -1.59 7.54 10.65
C ALA A 94 -0.92 6.60 11.65
N ALA A 95 -0.67 7.06 12.87
CA ALA A 95 -0.06 6.23 13.91
C ALA A 95 -0.96 5.05 14.27
N GLU A 96 -2.24 5.29 14.45
CA GLU A 96 -3.23 4.29 14.84
C GLU A 96 -3.37 3.19 13.79
N SER A 97 -3.39 3.55 12.49
CA SER A 97 -3.49 2.56 11.40
C SER A 97 -2.29 1.62 11.37
N LYS A 98 -1.10 2.14 11.62
CA LYS A 98 0.13 1.35 11.68
C LYS A 98 0.12 0.38 12.88
N GLU A 99 -0.32 0.87 14.04
CA GLU A 99 -0.45 0.04 15.23
C GLU A 99 -1.46 -1.10 15.00
N GLU A 100 -2.56 -0.81 14.31
CA GLU A 100 -3.57 -1.80 14.00
C GLU A 100 -3.06 -2.89 13.05
N ILE A 101 -2.31 -2.54 11.99
CA ILE A 101 -1.78 -3.57 11.09
C ILE A 101 -0.68 -4.41 11.73
N GLU A 102 0.06 -3.86 12.68
CA GLU A 102 1.09 -4.62 13.42
C GLU A 102 0.49 -5.78 14.23
N LYS A 103 -0.81 -5.75 14.49
CA LYS A 103 -1.53 -6.85 15.16
C LYS A 103 -1.81 -8.04 14.23
N LEU A 104 -1.67 -7.87 12.92
CA LEU A 104 -1.88 -8.94 11.96
C LEU A 104 -0.82 -10.02 12.11
N LYS A 105 -1.25 -11.29 11.98
CA LYS A 105 -0.37 -12.45 12.00
C LYS A 105 -0.18 -12.97 10.59
N ASP A 106 0.95 -13.62 10.34
CA ASP A 106 1.26 -14.28 9.07
C ASP A 106 1.41 -13.32 7.86
N ILE A 107 1.56 -12.03 8.13
CA ILE A 107 1.84 -11.00 7.12
C ILE A 107 3.19 -10.37 7.45
N ASP A 108 4.12 -10.43 6.53
CA ASP A 108 5.38 -9.71 6.66
C ASP A 108 5.14 -8.22 6.41
N MET A 109 5.75 -7.36 7.19
CA MET A 109 5.54 -5.94 7.04
C MET A 109 6.72 -5.10 7.51
N MET A 110 6.78 -3.88 6.99
CA MET A 110 7.63 -2.80 7.50
C MET A 110 6.74 -1.58 7.72
N THR A 111 6.82 -1.01 8.90
CA THR A 111 6.07 0.21 9.25
C THR A 111 7.02 1.30 9.71
N VAL A 112 6.63 2.54 9.43
CA VAL A 112 7.30 3.73 9.99
C VAL A 112 6.41 4.21 11.13
N ARG A 113 6.70 3.78 12.35
CA ARG A 113 5.87 4.05 13.53
C ARG A 113 5.67 5.56 13.77
N GLY A 114 4.52 5.90 14.30
CA GLY A 114 4.16 7.27 14.61
C GLY A 114 3.53 8.00 13.42
N ARG A 115 3.62 9.32 13.44
CA ARG A 115 2.97 10.21 12.45
C ARG A 115 3.76 10.39 11.17
N LYS A 116 5.04 10.08 11.18
CA LYS A 116 5.93 10.28 10.04
C LYS A 116 5.80 9.17 9.02
N GLY A 117 6.10 9.49 7.79
CA GLY A 117 6.01 8.57 6.67
C GLY A 117 6.03 9.34 5.36
N GLY A 118 5.13 8.98 4.46
CA GLY A 118 4.95 9.67 3.19
C GLY A 118 5.32 8.81 2.00
N SER A 119 4.89 9.25 0.82
CA SER A 119 5.11 8.53 -0.44
C SER A 119 6.59 8.37 -0.78
N ALA A 120 7.41 9.37 -0.50
CA ALA A 120 8.86 9.30 -0.74
C ALA A 120 9.53 8.27 0.16
N VAL A 121 9.14 8.23 1.44
CA VAL A 121 9.64 7.23 2.40
C VAL A 121 9.21 5.83 1.98
N ALA A 122 7.94 5.66 1.61
CA ALA A 122 7.42 4.36 1.16
C ALA A 122 8.17 3.86 -0.07
N ALA A 123 8.38 4.70 -1.07
CA ALA A 123 9.16 4.36 -2.26
C ALA A 123 10.61 4.02 -1.93
N ALA A 124 11.24 4.76 -1.02
CA ALA A 124 12.61 4.51 -0.58
C ALA A 124 12.75 3.14 0.08
N ILE A 125 11.77 2.73 0.88
CA ILE A 125 11.76 1.40 1.50
C ILE A 125 11.69 0.31 0.43
N VAL A 126 10.79 0.45 -0.54
CA VAL A 126 10.68 -0.50 -1.66
C VAL A 126 12.01 -0.60 -2.41
N ASN A 127 12.59 0.54 -2.77
CA ASN A 127 13.87 0.56 -3.49
C ASN A 127 14.99 -0.10 -2.68
N ALA A 128 15.08 0.18 -1.39
CA ALA A 128 16.09 -0.42 -0.53
C ALA A 128 15.96 -1.95 -0.51
N LEU A 129 14.75 -2.47 -0.39
CA LEU A 129 14.50 -3.91 -0.41
C LEU A 129 14.88 -4.53 -1.76
N MET A 130 14.51 -3.87 -2.86
CA MET A 130 14.87 -4.35 -4.21
C MET A 130 16.38 -4.36 -4.42
N TYR A 131 17.08 -3.33 -3.95
CA TYR A 131 18.53 -3.22 -4.12
C TYR A 131 19.31 -4.29 -3.33
N MET A 132 18.68 -4.90 -2.34
CA MET A 132 19.26 -6.06 -1.66
C MET A 132 19.18 -7.33 -2.52
N LEU A 133 18.32 -7.34 -3.53
CA LEU A 133 18.05 -8.51 -4.37
C LEU A 133 18.63 -8.42 -5.78
N VAL A 134 18.96 -7.23 -6.25
CA VAL A 134 19.46 -7.00 -7.60
C VAL A 134 20.79 -6.27 -7.57
N GLU A 135 21.64 -6.55 -8.56
CA GLU A 135 22.86 -5.78 -8.78
C GLU A 135 22.50 -4.46 -9.48
N ARG A 136 23.12 -3.41 -9.00
CA ARG A 136 22.97 -2.07 -9.59
C ARG A 136 23.92 -1.87 -10.75
#